data_d6afe82cdc68671a8c9210e44440228b
#
_entry.id   d6afe82cdc68671a8c9210e44440228b
#
_cell.length_a   1.000
_cell.length_b   1.000
_cell.length_c   1.000
_cell.angle_alpha   90.00
_cell.angle_beta   90.00
_cell.angle_gamma   90.00
#
_symmetry.space_group_name_H-M   'P 1'
#
loop_
_entity.id
_entity.type
_entity.pdbx_description
1 polymer ?
#
loop_
_entity_poly.entity_id
_entity_poly.type
_entity_poly.pdbx_seq_one_letter_code
_entity_poly.pdbx_strand_id
1 'polypeptide(L)'
;DKHMKKGPYEREMARRRRERKRRIRRFHLICLGVMLLAFIIVCVNIFSHKKSIRKEAVSLYEAGNYQEALDKFKEAYAEKQWFSDSINVDILLYEADCMMQLQLFSDAELTYLDIQKKYPASKYDKEQLSYLSDLSHALGNYQRGDYVSTVATFTKAVENGHKDISIYAAICYENQKSYDKMKEYLDIYANYHGIDAYVNYKYASYYYDTKDYNQALTYLAQGESAGDSDYLQEILYAEIMCYKELQNYTEAFSRATSYIAKYPEDQKGQDLYAYLDTRVNVNEVPVNDRYHLYSEPENSSAVE
;
A
#
# COMPACT_ATOMS: atom_id res chain seq x y z
N ASP A 1 -50.75 24.86 -77.20
CA ASP A 1 -50.28 23.88 -76.28
C ASP A 1 -51.40 23.04 -75.68
N LYS A 2 -51.59 21.82 -76.21
CA LYS A 2 -52.64 20.89 -75.72
C LYS A 2 -52.09 20.16 -74.50
N HIS A 3 -52.38 20.63 -73.30
CA HIS A 3 -52.36 19.82 -72.13
C HIS A 3 -53.40 18.69 -72.22
N MET A 4 -52.99 17.54 -72.76
CA MET A 4 -53.85 16.34 -72.78
C MET A 4 -54.16 15.98 -71.34
N LYS A 5 -55.39 16.14 -70.86
CA LYS A 5 -55.86 15.73 -69.55
C LYS A 5 -55.72 14.21 -69.45
N LYS A 6 -54.85 13.72 -68.58
CA LYS A 6 -54.64 12.27 -68.32
C LYS A 6 -55.99 11.58 -68.07
N GLY A 7 -56.23 10.47 -68.77
CA GLY A 7 -57.45 9.70 -68.61
C GLY A 7 -57.68 9.13 -67.25
N PRO A 8 -58.87 8.68 -66.85
CA PRO A 8 -59.19 8.17 -65.55
C PRO A 8 -58.24 7.02 -65.12
N TYR A 9 -57.89 6.13 -66.04
CA TYR A 9 -56.98 4.99 -65.84
C TYR A 9 -55.56 5.46 -65.52
N GLU A 10 -55.03 6.42 -66.22
CA GLU A 10 -53.69 6.95 -65.98
C GLU A 10 -53.61 7.67 -64.64
N ARG A 11 -54.65 8.34 -64.19
CA ARG A 11 -54.71 8.97 -62.86
C ARG A 11 -54.72 7.95 -61.77
N GLU A 12 -55.44 6.83 -61.91
CA GLU A 12 -55.47 5.74 -60.93
C GLU A 12 -54.12 5.00 -60.87
N MET A 13 -53.51 4.73 -62.00
CA MET A 13 -52.15 4.11 -62.02
C MET A 13 -51.13 5.04 -61.43
N ALA A 14 -51.20 6.33 -61.63
CA ALA A 14 -50.31 7.30 -61.00
C ALA A 14 -50.54 7.38 -59.49
N ARG A 15 -51.76 7.25 -58.98
CA ARG A 15 -52.14 7.17 -57.59
C ARG A 15 -51.57 5.91 -56.93
N ARG A 16 -51.77 4.71 -57.54
CA ARG A 16 -51.22 3.44 -57.05
C ARG A 16 -49.68 3.45 -57.00
N ARG A 17 -49.01 4.06 -58.02
CA ARG A 17 -47.58 4.26 -58.03
C ARG A 17 -47.07 5.16 -56.86
N ARG A 18 -47.82 6.26 -56.57
CA ARG A 18 -47.51 7.17 -55.47
C ARG A 18 -47.71 6.47 -54.11
N GLU A 19 -48.76 5.69 -53.92
CA GLU A 19 -49.09 4.93 -52.75
C GLU A 19 -48.03 3.83 -52.51
N ARG A 20 -47.63 3.11 -53.57
CA ARG A 20 -46.52 2.11 -53.50
C ARG A 20 -45.19 2.76 -53.09
N LYS A 21 -44.85 3.92 -53.69
CA LYS A 21 -43.63 4.67 -53.31
C LYS A 21 -43.71 5.15 -51.85
N ARG A 22 -44.87 5.59 -51.39
CA ARG A 22 -45.06 5.98 -49.95
C ARG A 22 -44.96 4.82 -49.04
N ARG A 23 -45.47 3.62 -49.35
CA ARG A 23 -45.33 2.39 -48.57
C ARG A 23 -43.87 1.97 -48.51
N ILE A 24 -43.15 1.96 -49.61
CA ILE A 24 -41.75 1.62 -49.69
C ILE A 24 -40.90 2.60 -48.82
N ARG A 25 -41.15 3.90 -48.93
CA ARG A 25 -40.48 4.91 -48.10
C ARG A 25 -40.75 4.69 -46.61
N ARG A 26 -42.00 4.44 -46.22
CA ARG A 26 -42.39 4.14 -44.85
C ARG A 26 -41.68 2.87 -44.33
N PHE A 27 -41.64 1.83 -45.15
CA PHE A 27 -40.94 0.60 -44.85
C PHE A 27 -39.44 0.85 -44.62
N HIS A 28 -38.79 1.60 -45.52
CA HIS A 28 -37.37 1.97 -45.33
C HIS A 28 -37.13 2.79 -44.06
N LEU A 29 -38.01 3.72 -43.73
CA LEU A 29 -37.93 4.52 -42.51
C LEU A 29 -38.10 3.66 -41.26
N ILE A 30 -39.01 2.67 -41.28
CA ILE A 30 -39.21 1.73 -40.20
C ILE A 30 -37.95 0.84 -40.03
N CYS A 31 -37.43 0.28 -41.14
CA CYS A 31 -36.20 -0.52 -41.09
C CYS A 31 -35.00 0.29 -40.56
N LEU A 32 -34.86 1.54 -41.01
CA LEU A 32 -33.81 2.43 -40.52
C LEU A 32 -33.96 2.69 -38.99
N GLY A 33 -35.21 2.93 -38.56
CA GLY A 33 -35.53 3.12 -37.14
C GLY A 33 -35.20 1.90 -36.30
N VAL A 34 -35.54 0.68 -36.78
CA VAL A 34 -35.22 -0.57 -36.11
C VAL A 34 -33.70 -0.78 -36.04
N MET A 35 -32.99 -0.52 -37.16
CA MET A 35 -31.50 -0.63 -37.14
C MET A 35 -30.86 0.37 -36.18
N LEU A 36 -31.35 1.60 -36.14
CA LEU A 36 -30.89 2.64 -35.23
C LEU A 36 -31.12 2.21 -33.75
N LEU A 37 -32.33 1.69 -33.46
CA LEU A 37 -32.67 1.20 -32.14
C LEU A 37 -31.80 0.04 -31.73
N ALA A 38 -31.56 -0.94 -32.61
CA ALA A 38 -30.65 -2.07 -32.36
C ALA A 38 -29.24 -1.58 -32.13
N PHE A 39 -28.74 -0.61 -32.89
CA PHE A 39 -27.44 0.02 -32.70
C PHE A 39 -27.34 0.72 -31.35
N ILE A 40 -28.37 1.48 -30.95
CA ILE A 40 -28.41 2.12 -29.63
C ILE A 40 -28.36 1.09 -28.50
N ILE A 41 -29.11 -0.01 -28.60
CA ILE A 41 -29.12 -1.09 -27.59
C ILE A 41 -27.73 -1.72 -27.47
N VAL A 42 -27.06 -2.01 -28.59
CA VAL A 42 -25.69 -2.55 -28.60
C VAL A 42 -24.71 -1.56 -27.95
N CYS A 43 -24.80 -0.28 -28.34
CA CYS A 43 -23.97 0.77 -27.72
C CYS A 43 -24.20 0.87 -26.21
N VAL A 44 -25.45 0.89 -25.74
CA VAL A 44 -25.79 0.95 -24.32
C VAL A 44 -25.24 -0.27 -23.57
N ASN A 45 -25.35 -1.47 -24.12
CA ASN A 45 -24.79 -2.67 -23.50
C ASN A 45 -23.25 -2.60 -23.38
N ILE A 46 -22.56 -2.20 -24.45
CA ILE A 46 -21.10 -2.03 -24.45
C ILE A 46 -20.67 -0.97 -23.41
N PHE A 47 -21.37 0.18 -23.38
CA PHE A 47 -21.09 1.25 -22.43
C PHE A 47 -21.43 0.88 -20.97
N SER A 48 -22.41 0.01 -20.74
CA SER A 48 -22.81 -0.41 -19.39
C SER A 48 -21.91 -1.47 -18.82
N HIS A 49 -21.32 -2.35 -19.64
CA HIS A 49 -20.53 -3.49 -19.18
C HIS A 49 -19.26 -3.05 -18.43
N LYS A 50 -18.42 -2.21 -19.03
CA LYS A 50 -17.22 -1.65 -18.39
C LYS A 50 -17.52 -0.94 -17.06
N LYS A 51 -18.62 -0.15 -17.04
CA LYS A 51 -19.07 0.54 -15.82
C LYS A 51 -19.54 -0.43 -14.74
N SER A 52 -20.15 -1.55 -15.12
CA SER A 52 -20.61 -2.59 -14.18
C SER A 52 -19.42 -3.26 -13.51
N ILE A 53 -18.41 -3.70 -14.29
CA ILE A 53 -17.19 -4.31 -13.75
C ILE A 53 -16.46 -3.32 -12.83
N ARG A 54 -16.30 -2.06 -13.27
CA ARG A 54 -15.70 -1.01 -12.42
C ARG A 54 -16.46 -0.85 -11.09
N LYS A 55 -17.80 -0.85 -11.12
CA LYS A 55 -18.61 -0.71 -9.90
C LYS A 55 -18.38 -1.87 -8.92
N GLU A 56 -18.30 -3.09 -9.45
CA GLU A 56 -17.93 -4.28 -8.66
C GLU A 56 -16.53 -4.14 -8.05
N ALA A 57 -15.55 -3.71 -8.85
CA ALA A 57 -14.19 -3.46 -8.39
C ALA A 57 -14.12 -2.41 -7.26
N VAL A 58 -14.87 -1.30 -7.38
CA VAL A 58 -14.95 -0.28 -6.33
C VAL A 58 -15.56 -0.85 -5.06
N SER A 59 -16.60 -1.69 -5.15
CA SER A 59 -17.18 -2.33 -3.97
C SER A 59 -16.19 -3.25 -3.24
N LEU A 60 -15.36 -3.99 -3.99
CA LEU A 60 -14.27 -4.81 -3.43
C LEU A 60 -13.19 -3.94 -2.76
N TYR A 61 -12.82 -2.83 -3.41
CA TYR A 61 -11.88 -1.85 -2.85
C TYR A 61 -12.37 -1.27 -1.52
N GLU A 62 -13.63 -0.81 -1.48
CA GLU A 62 -14.26 -0.28 -0.26
C GLU A 62 -14.38 -1.33 0.86
N ALA A 63 -14.48 -2.61 0.50
CA ALA A 63 -14.46 -3.73 1.45
C ALA A 63 -13.04 -4.11 1.93
N GLY A 64 -11.98 -3.45 1.41
CA GLY A 64 -10.59 -3.76 1.74
C GLY A 64 -10.00 -4.98 0.99
N ASN A 65 -10.75 -5.56 0.06
CA ASN A 65 -10.32 -6.71 -0.74
C ASN A 65 -9.47 -6.24 -1.93
N TYR A 66 -8.30 -5.64 -1.64
CA TYR A 66 -7.49 -4.92 -2.62
C TYR A 66 -6.97 -5.81 -3.76
N GLN A 67 -6.64 -7.07 -3.51
CA GLN A 67 -6.17 -7.97 -4.56
C GLN A 67 -7.28 -8.30 -5.56
N GLU A 68 -8.47 -8.66 -5.07
CA GLU A 68 -9.62 -8.95 -5.93
C GLU A 68 -10.09 -7.68 -6.67
N ALA A 69 -10.06 -6.53 -5.99
CA ALA A 69 -10.36 -5.24 -6.59
C ALA A 69 -9.42 -4.92 -7.75
N LEU A 70 -8.10 -5.11 -7.54
CA LEU A 70 -7.07 -4.92 -8.56
C LEU A 70 -7.33 -5.78 -9.81
N ASP A 71 -7.64 -7.07 -9.62
CA ASP A 71 -7.92 -7.97 -10.72
C ASP A 71 -9.18 -7.54 -11.49
N LYS A 72 -10.22 -7.09 -10.78
CA LYS A 72 -11.45 -6.54 -11.39
C LYS A 72 -11.24 -5.20 -12.09
N PHE A 73 -10.39 -4.32 -11.57
CA PHE A 73 -10.03 -3.08 -12.27
C PHE A 73 -9.27 -3.39 -13.57
N LYS A 74 -8.34 -4.34 -13.56
CA LYS A 74 -7.64 -4.79 -14.78
C LYS A 74 -8.61 -5.38 -15.81
N GLU A 75 -9.59 -6.17 -15.38
CA GLU A 75 -10.67 -6.66 -16.23
C GLU A 75 -11.45 -5.49 -16.84
N ALA A 76 -11.88 -4.53 -16.03
CA ALA A 76 -12.58 -3.35 -16.49
C ALA A 76 -11.75 -2.51 -17.48
N TYR A 77 -10.44 -2.35 -17.23
CA TYR A 77 -9.56 -1.60 -18.11
C TYR A 77 -9.38 -2.28 -19.47
N ALA A 78 -9.31 -3.61 -19.50
CA ALA A 78 -9.16 -4.40 -20.72
C ALA A 78 -10.39 -4.31 -21.64
N GLU A 79 -11.59 -4.00 -21.10
CA GLU A 79 -12.80 -3.82 -21.89
C GLU A 79 -12.68 -2.62 -22.83
N LYS A 80 -12.79 -2.87 -24.14
CA LYS A 80 -12.67 -1.84 -25.16
C LYS A 80 -13.96 -1.03 -25.23
N GLN A 81 -13.84 0.28 -25.09
CA GLN A 81 -14.95 1.22 -25.17
C GLN A 81 -14.48 2.51 -25.86
N TRP A 82 -15.30 3.07 -26.75
CA TRP A 82 -15.01 4.36 -27.36
C TRP A 82 -15.25 5.50 -26.37
N PHE A 83 -14.47 6.58 -26.50
CA PHE A 83 -14.55 7.77 -25.63
C PHE A 83 -14.39 7.43 -24.13
N SER A 84 -13.51 6.50 -23.82
CA SER A 84 -13.35 5.95 -22.49
C SER A 84 -12.20 6.57 -21.66
N ASP A 85 -11.54 7.62 -22.15
CA ASP A 85 -10.37 8.19 -21.47
C ASP A 85 -10.61 8.51 -19.99
N SER A 86 -11.74 9.18 -19.68
CA SER A 86 -12.06 9.56 -18.31
C SER A 86 -12.29 8.34 -17.40
N ILE A 87 -13.01 7.32 -17.88
CA ILE A 87 -13.23 6.11 -17.10
C ILE A 87 -11.97 5.25 -17.02
N ASN A 88 -11.14 5.24 -18.05
CA ASN A 88 -9.86 4.52 -18.05
C ASN A 88 -8.89 5.14 -17.05
N VAL A 89 -8.78 6.47 -17.02
CA VAL A 89 -7.95 7.18 -16.02
C VAL A 89 -8.43 6.87 -14.61
N ASP A 90 -9.73 6.92 -14.38
CA ASP A 90 -10.31 6.61 -13.08
C ASP A 90 -10.03 5.15 -12.65
N ILE A 91 -10.19 4.18 -13.57
CA ILE A 91 -9.84 2.77 -13.31
C ILE A 91 -8.35 2.62 -12.96
N LEU A 92 -7.45 3.23 -13.74
CA LEU A 92 -6.01 3.16 -13.49
C LEU A 92 -5.60 3.81 -12.16
N LEU A 93 -6.28 4.88 -11.74
CA LEU A 93 -6.05 5.48 -10.43
C LEU A 93 -6.43 4.51 -9.31
N TYR A 94 -7.56 3.81 -9.42
CA TYR A 94 -7.93 2.77 -8.46
C TYR A 94 -7.01 1.55 -8.51
N GLU A 95 -6.55 1.13 -9.70
CA GLU A 95 -5.53 0.07 -9.81
C GLU A 95 -4.26 0.44 -9.05
N ALA A 96 -3.75 1.65 -9.28
CA ALA A 96 -2.56 2.14 -8.60
C ALA A 96 -2.77 2.25 -7.08
N ASP A 97 -3.95 2.67 -6.64
CA ASP A 97 -4.28 2.75 -5.23
C ASP A 97 -4.37 1.34 -4.58
N CYS A 98 -4.97 0.36 -5.25
CA CYS A 98 -4.89 -1.04 -4.83
C CYS A 98 -3.43 -1.52 -4.70
N MET A 99 -2.57 -1.18 -5.67
CA MET A 99 -1.14 -1.52 -5.64
C MET A 99 -0.44 -0.86 -4.46
N MET A 100 -0.77 0.40 -4.13
CA MET A 100 -0.26 1.09 -2.93
C MET A 100 -0.65 0.37 -1.65
N GLN A 101 -1.92 -0.05 -1.51
CA GLN A 101 -2.40 -0.80 -0.35
C GLN A 101 -1.74 -2.18 -0.23
N LEU A 102 -1.43 -2.81 -1.35
CA LEU A 102 -0.72 -4.10 -1.44
C LEU A 102 0.81 -3.95 -1.35
N GLN A 103 1.33 -2.75 -1.13
CA GLN A 103 2.76 -2.42 -1.10
C GLN A 103 3.51 -2.76 -2.39
N LEU A 104 2.81 -2.79 -3.52
CA LEU A 104 3.38 -2.95 -4.87
C LEU A 104 3.77 -1.59 -5.44
N PHE A 105 4.65 -0.88 -4.74
CA PHE A 105 4.95 0.53 -4.99
C PHE A 105 5.53 0.80 -6.38
N SER A 106 6.39 -0.08 -6.88
CA SER A 106 6.97 0.08 -8.22
C SER A 106 5.91 -0.07 -9.33
N ASP A 107 4.94 -0.96 -9.15
CA ASP A 107 3.84 -1.12 -10.11
C ASP A 107 2.89 0.07 -10.07
N ALA A 108 2.62 0.61 -8.87
CA ALA A 108 1.83 1.82 -8.71
C ALA A 108 2.50 3.02 -9.40
N GLU A 109 3.81 3.23 -9.21
CA GLU A 109 4.58 4.27 -9.89
C GLU A 109 4.44 4.15 -11.41
N LEU A 110 4.67 2.96 -11.96
CA LEU A 110 4.55 2.72 -13.40
C LEU A 110 3.14 3.02 -13.92
N THR A 111 2.11 2.70 -13.14
CA THR A 111 0.72 2.98 -13.49
C THR A 111 0.44 4.50 -13.52
N TYR A 112 0.94 5.27 -12.55
CA TYR A 112 0.82 6.73 -12.55
C TYR A 112 1.55 7.37 -13.73
N LEU A 113 2.77 6.90 -14.05
CA LEU A 113 3.53 7.36 -15.22
C LEU A 113 2.81 6.99 -16.53
N ASP A 114 2.17 5.84 -16.62
CA ASP A 114 1.39 5.40 -17.76
C ASP A 114 0.18 6.31 -18.00
N ILE A 115 -0.51 6.74 -16.94
CA ILE A 115 -1.60 7.73 -17.04
C ILE A 115 -1.08 9.02 -17.69
N GLN A 116 0.04 9.56 -17.18
CA GLN A 116 0.64 10.80 -17.71
C GLN A 116 1.03 10.68 -19.18
N LYS A 117 1.49 9.51 -19.60
CA LYS A 117 1.95 9.26 -20.97
C LYS A 117 0.79 9.04 -21.95
N LYS A 118 -0.26 8.34 -21.52
CA LYS A 118 -1.34 7.87 -22.43
C LYS A 118 -2.51 8.82 -22.52
N TYR A 119 -2.77 9.62 -21.51
CA TYR A 119 -3.98 10.44 -21.42
C TYR A 119 -3.68 11.94 -21.36
N PRO A 120 -4.57 12.79 -21.91
CA PRO A 120 -4.39 14.23 -21.85
C PRO A 120 -4.56 14.74 -20.41
N ALA A 121 -3.79 15.77 -20.04
CA ALA A 121 -3.79 16.36 -18.70
C ALA A 121 -5.15 16.91 -18.22
N SER A 122 -6.12 17.09 -19.14
CA SER A 122 -7.50 17.48 -18.79
C SER A 122 -8.32 16.36 -18.13
N LYS A 123 -7.77 15.14 -18.05
CA LYS A 123 -8.45 13.95 -17.51
C LYS A 123 -8.06 13.60 -16.08
N TYR A 124 -7.06 14.25 -15.52
CA TYR A 124 -6.54 14.01 -14.17
C TYR A 124 -5.99 15.29 -13.55
N ASP A 125 -5.86 15.28 -12.22
CA ASP A 125 -5.12 16.33 -11.50
C ASP A 125 -3.62 16.07 -11.66
N LYS A 126 -2.93 16.99 -12.35
CA LYS A 126 -1.51 16.84 -12.67
C LYS A 126 -0.61 16.92 -11.43
N GLU A 127 -0.93 17.78 -10.48
CA GLU A 127 -0.14 17.95 -9.25
C GLU A 127 -0.30 16.72 -8.35
N GLN A 128 -1.55 16.28 -8.17
CA GLN A 128 -1.83 15.08 -7.40
C GLN A 128 -1.18 13.83 -8.02
N LEU A 129 -1.26 13.67 -9.32
CA LEU A 129 -0.68 12.51 -10.01
C LEU A 129 0.86 12.51 -9.92
N SER A 130 1.50 13.69 -10.03
CA SER A 130 2.94 13.81 -9.82
C SER A 130 3.33 13.45 -8.38
N TYR A 131 2.59 13.95 -7.41
CA TYR A 131 2.81 13.62 -6.00
C TYR A 131 2.69 12.12 -5.74
N LEU A 132 1.65 11.45 -6.24
CA LEU A 132 1.44 10.01 -6.07
C LEU A 132 2.54 9.19 -6.72
N SER A 133 3.02 9.60 -7.90
CA SER A 133 4.16 8.97 -8.58
C SER A 133 5.44 9.10 -7.76
N ASP A 134 5.78 10.31 -7.30
CA ASP A 134 6.96 10.58 -6.48
C ASP A 134 6.90 9.82 -5.15
N LEU A 135 5.74 9.77 -4.50
CA LEU A 135 5.51 9.04 -3.26
C LEU A 135 5.69 7.53 -3.46
N SER A 136 5.13 6.98 -4.53
CA SER A 136 5.26 5.54 -4.84
C SER A 136 6.73 5.18 -5.10
N HIS A 137 7.46 6.02 -5.84
CA HIS A 137 8.89 5.87 -6.05
C HIS A 137 9.66 5.87 -4.73
N ALA A 138 9.39 6.84 -3.86
CA ALA A 138 10.04 6.93 -2.56
C ALA A 138 9.72 5.74 -1.66
N LEU A 139 8.46 5.28 -1.60
CA LEU A 139 8.06 4.10 -0.83
C LEU A 139 8.71 2.81 -1.37
N GLY A 140 8.85 2.67 -2.68
CA GLY A 140 9.57 1.56 -3.30
C GLY A 140 11.05 1.55 -2.93
N ASN A 141 11.71 2.70 -2.91
CA ASN A 141 13.10 2.83 -2.47
C ASN A 141 13.25 2.58 -0.96
N TYR A 142 12.34 3.13 -0.16
CA TYR A 142 12.26 2.88 1.27
C TYR A 142 12.14 1.37 1.58
N GLN A 143 11.28 0.65 0.88
CA GLN A 143 11.11 -0.80 1.02
C GLN A 143 12.39 -1.58 0.71
N ARG A 144 13.24 -1.06 -0.18
CA ARG A 144 14.57 -1.61 -0.48
C ARG A 144 15.67 -1.16 0.48
N GLY A 145 15.34 -0.37 1.50
CA GLY A 145 16.28 0.13 2.50
C GLY A 145 17.04 1.41 2.11
N ASP A 146 16.66 2.07 1.02
CA ASP A 146 17.25 3.35 0.63
C ASP A 146 16.58 4.53 1.37
N TYR A 147 16.94 4.67 2.63
CA TYR A 147 16.40 5.70 3.52
C TYR A 147 16.96 7.10 3.24
N VAL A 148 18.12 7.20 2.59
CA VAL A 148 18.77 8.48 2.33
C VAL A 148 18.13 9.22 1.17
N SER A 149 17.86 8.53 0.06
CA SER A 149 17.27 9.15 -1.13
C SER A 149 15.79 9.51 -0.93
N THR A 150 15.09 8.84 -0.02
CA THR A 150 13.63 8.96 0.15
C THR A 150 13.20 10.04 1.15
N VAL A 151 14.05 10.37 2.12
CA VAL A 151 13.69 11.26 3.22
C VAL A 151 13.19 12.64 2.74
N ALA A 152 13.80 13.19 1.68
CA ALA A 152 13.40 14.49 1.12
C ALA A 152 11.97 14.47 0.57
N THR A 153 11.56 13.37 -0.07
CA THR A 153 10.19 13.21 -0.59
C THR A 153 9.19 13.11 0.57
N PHE A 154 9.50 12.34 1.61
CA PHE A 154 8.61 12.19 2.76
C PHE A 154 8.48 13.49 3.56
N THR A 155 9.58 14.22 3.79
CA THR A 155 9.52 15.50 4.51
C THR A 155 8.71 16.53 3.73
N LYS A 156 8.89 16.63 2.42
CA LYS A 156 8.09 17.49 1.54
C LYS A 156 6.60 17.12 1.57
N ALA A 157 6.27 15.80 1.58
CA ALA A 157 4.90 15.35 1.71
C ALA A 157 4.27 15.83 3.04
N VAL A 158 4.99 15.74 4.15
CA VAL A 158 4.54 16.20 5.47
C VAL A 158 4.34 17.72 5.48
N GLU A 159 5.25 18.49 4.88
CA GLU A 159 5.14 19.96 4.73
C GLU A 159 3.89 20.34 3.92
N ASN A 160 3.53 19.54 2.93
CA ASN A 160 2.31 19.71 2.12
C ASN A 160 1.03 19.21 2.82
N GLY A 161 1.10 18.79 4.07
CA GLY A 161 -0.04 18.40 4.90
C GLY A 161 -0.32 16.90 4.99
N HIS A 162 0.46 16.05 4.33
CA HIS A 162 0.33 14.57 4.40
C HIS A 162 1.00 14.02 5.66
N LYS A 163 0.36 14.25 6.81
CA LYS A 163 0.93 13.92 8.13
C LYS A 163 1.06 12.42 8.41
N ASP A 164 0.28 11.58 7.74
CA ASP A 164 0.37 10.13 7.73
C ASP A 164 1.73 9.62 7.25
N ILE A 165 2.40 10.38 6.36
CA ILE A 165 3.71 10.03 5.81
C ILE A 165 4.86 10.32 6.79
N SER A 166 4.63 11.07 7.86
CA SER A 166 5.68 11.45 8.81
C SER A 166 6.38 10.28 9.49
N ILE A 167 5.72 9.13 9.64
CA ILE A 167 6.34 7.92 10.18
C ILE A 167 7.50 7.42 9.30
N TYR A 168 7.36 7.49 7.99
CA TYR A 168 8.44 7.10 7.06
C TYR A 168 9.63 8.05 7.15
N ALA A 169 9.37 9.36 7.30
CA ALA A 169 10.41 10.35 7.54
C ALA A 169 11.13 10.07 8.88
N ALA A 170 10.40 9.77 9.95
CA ALA A 170 10.97 9.42 11.25
C ALA A 170 11.91 8.20 11.16
N ILE A 171 11.47 7.13 10.50
CA ILE A 171 12.28 5.91 10.31
C ILE A 171 13.53 6.20 9.45
N CYS A 172 13.41 7.03 8.41
CA CYS A 172 14.57 7.44 7.61
C CYS A 172 15.60 8.17 8.47
N TYR A 173 15.18 9.07 9.34
CA TYR A 173 16.06 9.78 10.27
C TYR A 173 16.63 8.88 11.37
N GLU A 174 15.84 7.90 11.87
CA GLU A 174 16.33 6.84 12.78
C GLU A 174 17.53 6.12 12.16
N ASN A 175 17.40 5.66 10.92
CA ASN A 175 18.47 4.98 10.19
C ASN A 175 19.70 5.87 9.91
N GLN A 176 19.50 7.17 9.79
CA GLN A 176 20.58 8.16 9.66
C GLN A 176 21.16 8.60 11.01
N LYS A 177 20.66 8.09 12.12
CA LYS A 177 21.01 8.50 13.49
C LYS A 177 20.80 9.99 13.79
N SER A 178 19.87 10.59 13.07
CA SER A 178 19.44 11.98 13.26
C SER A 178 18.27 12.05 14.25
N TYR A 179 18.54 11.77 15.51
CA TYR A 179 17.54 11.53 16.54
C TYR A 179 16.59 12.70 16.79
N ASP A 180 17.07 13.95 16.74
CA ASP A 180 16.20 15.13 16.90
C ASP A 180 15.14 15.21 15.79
N LYS A 181 15.55 14.92 14.55
CA LYS A 181 14.64 14.86 13.40
C LYS A 181 13.72 13.66 13.48
N MET A 182 14.22 12.50 13.86
CA MET A 182 13.39 11.33 14.12
C MET A 182 12.25 11.69 15.08
N LYS A 183 12.57 12.29 16.22
CA LYS A 183 11.57 12.67 17.23
C LYS A 183 10.58 13.69 16.69
N GLU A 184 11.04 14.72 15.97
CA GLU A 184 10.17 15.74 15.36
C GLU A 184 9.09 15.09 14.47
N TYR A 185 9.47 14.20 13.56
CA TYR A 185 8.54 13.53 12.65
C TYR A 185 7.68 12.46 13.33
N LEU A 186 8.21 11.79 14.36
CA LEU A 186 7.44 10.87 15.19
C LEU A 186 6.37 11.60 15.99
N ASP A 187 6.66 12.80 16.54
CA ASP A 187 5.68 13.64 17.24
C ASP A 187 4.56 14.08 16.29
N ILE A 188 4.88 14.43 15.03
CA ILE A 188 3.86 14.76 14.02
C ILE A 188 2.96 13.55 13.76
N TYR A 189 3.54 12.36 13.61
CA TYR A 189 2.79 11.13 13.39
C TYR A 189 1.90 10.77 14.58
N ALA A 190 2.44 10.82 15.80
CA ALA A 190 1.70 10.53 17.02
C ALA A 190 0.51 11.49 17.23
N ASN A 191 0.68 12.78 16.91
CA ASN A 191 -0.41 13.76 16.99
C ASN A 191 -1.51 13.51 15.93
N TYR A 192 -1.15 12.95 14.78
CA TYR A 192 -2.09 12.64 13.70
C TYR A 192 -2.79 11.29 13.92
N HIS A 193 -2.02 10.24 14.19
CA HIS A 193 -2.47 8.86 14.27
C HIS A 193 -3.02 8.49 15.65
N GLY A 194 -2.49 9.11 16.71
CA GLY A 194 -2.67 8.68 18.09
C GLY A 194 -1.51 7.83 18.57
N ILE A 195 -1.56 7.46 19.86
CA ILE A 195 -0.51 6.67 20.52
C ILE A 195 -1.04 5.24 20.73
N ASP A 196 -0.51 4.32 19.96
CA ASP A 196 -0.75 2.88 20.06
C ASP A 196 0.54 2.12 20.49
N ALA A 197 0.51 0.79 20.44
CA ALA A 197 1.67 -0.04 20.78
C ALA A 197 2.89 0.25 19.86
N TYR A 198 2.64 0.48 18.57
CA TYR A 198 3.70 0.78 17.61
C TYR A 198 4.35 2.14 17.87
N VAL A 199 3.54 3.17 18.09
CA VAL A 199 4.05 4.52 18.42
C VAL A 199 4.84 4.51 19.72
N ASN A 200 4.34 3.81 20.74
CA ASN A 200 5.08 3.61 21.99
C ASN A 200 6.42 2.90 21.78
N TYR A 201 6.44 1.85 20.96
CA TYR A 201 7.68 1.15 20.60
C TYR A 201 8.67 2.10 19.87
N LYS A 202 8.21 2.95 18.97
CA LYS A 202 9.05 3.94 18.27
C LYS A 202 9.60 5.03 19.19
N TYR A 203 8.84 5.51 20.16
CA TYR A 203 9.38 6.39 21.21
C TYR A 203 10.42 5.67 22.06
N ALA A 204 10.16 4.43 22.43
CA ALA A 204 11.15 3.63 23.17
C ALA A 204 12.45 3.44 22.38
N SER A 205 12.36 3.19 21.06
CA SER A 205 13.52 3.13 20.16
C SER A 205 14.34 4.42 20.21
N TYR A 206 13.68 5.57 20.09
CA TYR A 206 14.33 6.88 20.20
C TYR A 206 15.07 7.03 21.53
N TYR A 207 14.41 6.75 22.66
CA TYR A 207 15.04 6.88 23.98
C TYR A 207 16.14 5.83 24.22
N TYR A 208 16.02 4.63 23.68
CA TYR A 208 17.08 3.62 23.70
C TYR A 208 18.32 4.11 22.95
N ASP A 209 18.16 4.63 21.75
CA ASP A 209 19.26 5.12 20.91
C ASP A 209 19.95 6.36 21.51
N THR A 210 19.19 7.20 22.20
CA THR A 210 19.73 8.35 22.97
C THR A 210 20.20 7.96 24.36
N LYS A 211 20.19 6.67 24.72
CA LYS A 211 20.66 6.06 25.98
C LYS A 211 19.86 6.47 27.22
N ASP A 212 18.66 6.96 27.07
CA ASP A 212 17.71 7.14 28.17
C ASP A 212 16.85 5.87 28.34
N TYR A 213 17.49 4.82 28.84
CA TYR A 213 16.86 3.50 28.97
C TYR A 213 15.67 3.49 29.94
N ASN A 214 15.65 4.36 30.93
CA ASN A 214 14.53 4.47 31.86
C ASN A 214 13.28 5.06 31.16
N GLN A 215 13.48 6.06 30.33
CA GLN A 215 12.38 6.62 29.55
C GLN A 215 11.93 5.60 28.47
N ALA A 216 12.86 4.88 27.86
CA ALA A 216 12.52 3.79 26.94
C ALA A 216 11.61 2.74 27.62
N LEU A 217 11.96 2.28 28.83
CA LEU A 217 11.13 1.35 29.60
C LEU A 217 9.74 1.90 29.91
N THR A 218 9.61 3.21 30.14
CA THR A 218 8.30 3.85 30.36
C THR A 218 7.36 3.70 29.14
N TYR A 219 7.91 3.94 27.94
CA TYR A 219 7.14 3.78 26.70
C TYR A 219 6.88 2.31 26.37
N LEU A 220 7.84 1.41 26.63
CA LEU A 220 7.64 -0.03 26.43
C LEU A 220 6.51 -0.57 27.32
N ALA A 221 6.48 -0.18 28.60
CA ALA A 221 5.40 -0.56 29.51
C ALA A 221 4.03 -0.05 29.05
N GLN A 222 3.96 1.15 28.47
CA GLN A 222 2.73 1.67 27.86
C GLN A 222 2.34 0.84 26.63
N GLY A 223 3.28 0.46 25.78
CA GLY A 223 3.04 -0.39 24.63
C GLY A 223 2.59 -1.79 25.01
N GLU A 224 3.21 -2.41 26.05
CA GLU A 224 2.81 -3.71 26.59
C GLU A 224 1.39 -3.66 27.15
N SER A 225 1.00 -2.57 27.84
CA SER A 225 -0.33 -2.41 28.42
C SER A 225 -1.45 -2.32 27.38
N ALA A 226 -1.15 -2.05 26.12
CA ALA A 226 -2.09 -2.08 25.01
C ALA A 226 -2.56 -3.52 24.68
N GLY A 227 -1.94 -4.53 25.25
CA GLY A 227 -2.32 -5.93 25.13
C GLY A 227 -1.67 -6.62 23.93
N ASP A 228 -2.35 -7.64 23.41
CA ASP A 228 -1.85 -8.44 22.30
C ASP A 228 -1.84 -7.58 21.02
N SER A 229 -0.64 -7.25 20.56
CA SER A 229 -0.40 -6.44 19.37
C SER A 229 0.67 -7.09 18.51
N ASP A 230 0.70 -6.74 17.22
CA ASP A 230 1.74 -7.22 16.27
C ASP A 230 3.16 -6.83 16.70
N TYR A 231 3.31 -5.87 17.62
CA TYR A 231 4.59 -5.37 18.13
C TYR A 231 4.95 -5.86 19.53
N LEU A 232 4.15 -6.75 20.11
CA LEU A 232 4.39 -7.20 21.48
C LEU A 232 5.72 -7.94 21.62
N GLN A 233 6.11 -8.71 20.63
CA GLN A 233 7.39 -9.41 20.64
C GLN A 233 8.58 -8.44 20.66
N GLU A 234 8.56 -7.42 19.82
CA GLU A 234 9.58 -6.37 19.75
C GLU A 234 9.65 -5.56 21.06
N ILE A 235 8.48 -5.23 21.62
CA ILE A 235 8.37 -4.50 22.89
C ILE A 235 9.05 -5.30 24.02
N LEU A 236 8.69 -6.57 24.20
CA LEU A 236 9.23 -7.42 25.24
C LEU A 236 10.74 -7.66 25.08
N TYR A 237 11.20 -7.81 23.83
CA TYR A 237 12.64 -7.92 23.55
C TYR A 237 13.38 -6.62 23.89
N ALA A 238 12.83 -5.47 23.52
CA ALA A 238 13.41 -4.17 23.81
C ALA A 238 13.49 -3.87 25.32
N GLU A 239 12.51 -4.34 26.12
CA GLU A 239 12.58 -4.24 27.58
C GLU A 239 13.79 -4.98 28.15
N ILE A 240 14.03 -6.23 27.69
CA ILE A 240 15.20 -7.01 28.11
C ILE A 240 16.49 -6.26 27.77
N MET A 241 16.56 -5.68 26.58
CA MET A 241 17.72 -4.90 26.15
C MET A 241 17.93 -3.65 27.00
N CYS A 242 16.86 -2.93 27.36
CA CYS A 242 16.97 -1.77 28.26
C CYS A 242 17.51 -2.15 29.64
N TYR A 243 17.00 -3.22 30.26
CA TYR A 243 17.50 -3.69 31.54
C TYR A 243 18.96 -4.19 31.47
N LYS A 244 19.33 -4.81 30.35
CA LYS A 244 20.71 -5.21 30.07
C LYS A 244 21.64 -3.99 30.00
N GLU A 245 21.27 -2.95 29.29
CA GLU A 245 22.07 -1.71 29.18
C GLU A 245 22.16 -0.96 30.51
N LEU A 246 21.12 -1.03 31.35
CA LEU A 246 21.13 -0.54 32.73
C LEU A 246 21.93 -1.43 33.68
N GLN A 247 22.52 -2.53 33.18
CA GLN A 247 23.25 -3.56 33.99
C GLN A 247 22.37 -4.21 35.05
N ASN A 248 21.06 -4.10 34.97
CA ASN A 248 20.11 -4.81 35.80
C ASN A 248 19.90 -6.24 35.27
N TYR A 249 20.94 -7.05 35.37
CA TYR A 249 20.94 -8.40 34.77
C TYR A 249 19.90 -9.32 35.39
N THR A 250 19.56 -9.15 36.67
CA THR A 250 18.53 -9.97 37.34
C THR A 250 17.16 -9.76 36.70
N GLU A 251 16.74 -8.50 36.50
CA GLU A 251 15.47 -8.20 35.87
C GLU A 251 15.49 -8.58 34.36
N ALA A 252 16.63 -8.29 33.70
CA ALA A 252 16.78 -8.69 32.29
C ALA A 252 16.64 -10.22 32.13
N PHE A 253 17.23 -11.01 33.00
CA PHE A 253 17.14 -12.47 32.95
C PHE A 253 15.74 -12.99 33.26
N SER A 254 15.04 -12.39 34.23
CA SER A 254 13.65 -12.72 34.55
C SER A 254 12.74 -12.47 33.34
N ARG A 255 12.90 -11.31 32.68
CA ARG A 255 12.15 -10.96 31.45
C ARG A 255 12.50 -11.89 30.29
N ALA A 256 13.78 -12.20 30.10
CA ALA A 256 14.25 -13.13 29.06
C ALA A 256 13.69 -14.55 29.27
N THR A 257 13.59 -15.02 30.51
CA THR A 257 12.96 -16.30 30.80
C THR A 257 11.50 -16.35 30.37
N SER A 258 10.76 -15.29 30.67
CA SER A 258 9.36 -15.17 30.23
C SER A 258 9.25 -15.05 28.71
N TYR A 259 10.17 -14.32 28.08
CA TYR A 259 10.22 -14.12 26.65
C TYR A 259 10.42 -15.44 25.88
N ILE A 260 11.46 -16.23 26.24
CA ILE A 260 11.72 -17.52 25.54
C ILE A 260 10.63 -18.56 25.78
N ALA A 261 9.90 -18.47 26.91
CA ALA A 261 8.73 -19.31 27.14
C ALA A 261 7.58 -18.97 26.19
N LYS A 262 7.43 -17.70 25.81
CA LYS A 262 6.39 -17.22 24.89
C LYS A 262 6.82 -17.35 23.41
N TYR A 263 8.09 -17.15 23.11
CA TYR A 263 8.66 -17.15 21.75
C TYR A 263 9.86 -18.14 21.66
N PRO A 264 9.62 -19.46 21.80
CA PRO A 264 10.70 -20.45 21.88
C PRO A 264 11.52 -20.59 20.59
N GLU A 265 10.98 -20.17 19.44
CA GLU A 265 11.64 -20.26 18.13
C GLU A 265 12.50 -19.02 17.80
N ASP A 266 12.47 -17.98 18.65
CA ASP A 266 13.27 -16.79 18.41
C ASP A 266 14.71 -16.98 18.86
N GLN A 267 15.61 -17.23 17.90
CA GLN A 267 17.04 -17.47 18.18
C GLN A 267 17.71 -16.28 18.88
N LYS A 268 17.35 -15.03 18.54
CA LYS A 268 17.90 -13.83 19.19
C LYS A 268 17.52 -13.77 20.66
N GLY A 269 16.29 -14.14 20.98
CA GLY A 269 15.84 -14.24 22.37
C GLY A 269 16.56 -15.33 23.14
N GLN A 270 16.77 -16.48 22.53
CA GLN A 270 17.54 -17.59 23.14
C GLN A 270 19.01 -17.21 23.40
N ASP A 271 19.66 -16.56 22.43
CA ASP A 271 21.03 -16.10 22.55
C ASP A 271 21.19 -15.05 23.69
N LEU A 272 20.21 -14.11 23.75
CA LEU A 272 20.16 -13.11 24.81
C LEU A 272 19.95 -13.74 26.20
N TYR A 273 19.03 -14.71 26.30
CA TYR A 273 18.78 -15.47 27.51
C TYR A 273 20.07 -16.19 27.98
N ALA A 274 20.74 -16.93 27.10
CA ALA A 274 21.97 -17.62 27.39
C ALA A 274 23.07 -16.66 27.86
N TYR A 275 23.21 -15.49 27.24
CA TYR A 275 24.12 -14.44 27.68
C TYR A 275 23.79 -13.97 29.10
N LEU A 276 22.52 -13.69 29.39
CA LEU A 276 22.07 -13.20 30.70
C LEU A 276 22.23 -14.25 31.80
N ASP A 277 22.00 -15.52 31.47
CA ASP A 277 22.23 -16.64 32.37
C ASP A 277 23.67 -16.66 32.89
N THR A 278 24.65 -16.44 32.01
CA THR A 278 26.07 -16.34 32.42
C THR A 278 26.39 -15.16 33.33
N ARG A 279 25.51 -14.13 33.37
CA ARG A 279 25.70 -12.94 34.22
C ARG A 279 25.04 -13.07 35.58
N VAL A 280 23.95 -13.83 35.67
CA VAL A 280 23.20 -14.01 36.92
C VAL A 280 23.65 -15.24 37.66
N ASN A 281 23.91 -16.35 36.97
CA ASN A 281 24.20 -17.65 37.56
C ASN A 281 25.70 -17.99 37.57
N VAL A 282 26.57 -16.97 37.60
CA VAL A 282 28.03 -17.11 37.60
C VAL A 282 28.55 -18.08 38.71
N ASN A 283 27.82 -18.21 39.82
CA ASN A 283 28.23 -19.05 40.94
C ASN A 283 27.83 -20.53 40.77
N GLU A 284 27.01 -20.88 39.81
CA GLU A 284 26.56 -22.25 39.55
C GLU A 284 27.51 -23.03 38.62
N VAL A 285 28.38 -22.32 37.88
CA VAL A 285 29.36 -22.95 36.99
C VAL A 285 30.60 -23.35 37.83
N PRO A 286 30.98 -24.63 37.88
CA PRO A 286 32.20 -25.05 38.55
C PRO A 286 33.42 -24.21 38.08
N VAL A 287 34.31 -23.85 39.03
CA VAL A 287 35.45 -22.96 38.72
C VAL A 287 36.32 -23.49 37.57
N ASN A 288 36.36 -24.80 37.36
CA ASN A 288 37.09 -25.45 36.28
C ASN A 288 36.47 -25.23 34.89
N ASP A 289 35.15 -25.00 34.79
CA ASP A 289 34.49 -24.78 33.50
C ASP A 289 34.42 -23.31 33.10
N ARG A 290 34.63 -22.38 34.06
CA ARG A 290 34.63 -20.94 33.78
C ARG A 290 35.77 -20.50 32.86
N TYR A 291 36.87 -21.20 32.84
CA TYR A 291 38.04 -20.88 32.01
C TYR A 291 37.99 -21.56 30.62
N HIS A 292 37.21 -22.61 30.44
CA HIS A 292 37.11 -23.33 29.17
C HIS A 292 36.15 -22.64 28.18
N LEU A 293 35.27 -21.75 28.64
CA LEU A 293 34.38 -20.95 27.78
C LEU A 293 35.10 -19.89 26.93
N TYR A 294 36.39 -19.63 27.23
CA TYR A 294 37.23 -18.64 26.55
C TYR A 294 38.57 -19.20 26.04
N SER A 295 38.79 -20.51 26.10
CA SER A 295 39.95 -21.13 25.45
C SER A 295 39.62 -21.21 23.94
N GLU A 296 40.41 -20.53 23.12
CA GLU A 296 40.42 -20.74 21.69
C GLU A 296 40.60 -22.23 21.40
N PRO A 297 39.97 -22.77 20.33
CA PRO A 297 40.22 -24.14 19.94
C PRO A 297 41.73 -24.31 19.69
N GLU A 298 42.35 -25.20 20.45
CA GLU A 298 43.75 -25.58 20.22
C GLU A 298 43.89 -26.02 18.76
N ASN A 299 44.71 -25.28 18.02
CA ASN A 299 45.20 -25.70 16.73
C ASN A 299 45.96 -27.03 16.90
N SER A 300 45.28 -28.15 16.72
CA SER A 300 45.95 -29.43 16.52
C SER A 300 46.58 -29.48 15.14
N SER A 301 47.64 -28.71 14.93
CA SER A 301 48.63 -29.01 13.93
C SER A 301 49.80 -29.76 14.63
N ALA A 302 49.73 -31.05 14.64
CA ALA A 302 50.85 -31.93 14.85
C ALA A 302 50.78 -33.00 13.75
N VAL A 303 51.58 -32.80 12.70
CA VAL A 303 52.84 -33.54 12.44
C VAL A 303 52.69 -35.05 12.61
N GLU A 304 52.52 -35.76 11.56
CA GLU A 304 53.39 -36.72 10.89
C GLU A 304 52.78 -37.24 9.60
#